data_20c39162f77982a81d5bef8555ea321a
#
_entry.id   20c39162f77982a81d5bef8555ea321a
#
_cell.length_a   1.000
_cell.length_b   1.000
_cell.length_c   1.000
_cell.angle_alpha   90.00
_cell.angle_beta   90.00
_cell.angle_gamma   90.00
#
_symmetry.space_group_name_H-M   'P 1'
#
loop_
_entity.id
_entity.type
_entity.pdbx_description
1 polymer ?
#
loop_
_entity_poly.entity_id
_entity_poly.type
_entity_poly.pdbx_seq_one_letter_code
_entity_poly.pdbx_strand_id
1 'polypeptide(L)'
;MSSKTLFAVPTILTFAFAGCHKAPPAPAVSEVNIPVLMKQWDILPHEIRVHKGALVHLHVTTADVQHGFDVRGLNISEPVNPHQTTDITFRADTPGKYTVECGILGGRGHDDMEATIVVEE
;
A
#
# COMPACT_ATOMS: atom_id res chain seq x y z
N MET A 1 54.26 68.89 -14.60
CA MET A 1 54.55 67.46 -14.25
C MET A 1 53.30 66.86 -13.73
N SER A 2 52.55 66.15 -14.53
CA SER A 2 51.31 65.55 -14.18
C SER A 2 51.50 64.07 -13.77
N SER A 3 51.36 63.78 -12.56
CA SER A 3 51.23 62.37 -12.06
C SER A 3 49.82 61.88 -12.29
N LYS A 4 49.63 61.02 -13.24
CA LYS A 4 48.34 60.28 -13.38
C LYS A 4 48.37 59.07 -12.50
N THR A 5 47.66 59.16 -11.41
CA THR A 5 47.43 57.99 -10.55
C THR A 5 46.33 57.14 -11.18
N LEU A 6 46.70 55.98 -11.63
CA LEU A 6 45.75 54.96 -12.14
C LEU A 6 45.18 54.21 -10.94
N PHE A 7 43.90 54.42 -10.65
CA PHE A 7 43.18 53.58 -9.67
C PHE A 7 42.71 52.30 -10.37
N ALA A 8 43.33 51.21 -9.99
CA ALA A 8 42.83 49.90 -10.39
C ALA A 8 41.63 49.51 -9.48
N VAL A 9 40.48 49.37 -10.07
CA VAL A 9 39.27 48.89 -9.39
C VAL A 9 39.34 47.35 -9.39
N PRO A 10 39.35 46.70 -8.22
CA PRO A 10 39.25 45.24 -8.20
C PRO A 10 37.84 44.81 -8.56
N THR A 11 37.72 44.12 -9.67
CA THR A 11 36.49 43.45 -10.08
C THR A 11 36.26 42.29 -9.11
N ILE A 12 35.30 42.46 -8.20
CA ILE A 12 34.87 41.38 -7.33
C ILE A 12 34.00 40.44 -8.17
N LEU A 13 34.58 39.31 -8.53
CA LEU A 13 33.86 38.22 -9.18
C LEU A 13 33.03 37.49 -8.13
N THR A 14 31.74 37.83 -8.01
CA THR A 14 30.78 37.12 -7.16
C THR A 14 30.48 35.77 -7.79
N PHE A 15 31.10 34.72 -7.26
CA PHE A 15 30.65 33.33 -7.52
C PHE A 15 29.32 33.11 -6.86
N ALA A 16 28.24 33.13 -7.65
CA ALA A 16 26.95 32.63 -7.21
C ALA A 16 27.04 31.12 -7.13
N PHE A 17 27.16 30.58 -5.90
CA PHE A 17 26.94 29.17 -5.66
C PHE A 17 25.47 28.88 -5.88
N ALA A 18 25.09 28.40 -7.04
CA ALA A 18 23.81 27.78 -7.28
C ALA A 18 23.83 26.46 -6.50
N GLY A 19 23.42 26.49 -5.25
CA GLY A 19 23.21 25.30 -4.45
C GLY A 19 22.11 24.49 -5.10
N CYS A 20 22.45 23.34 -5.69
CA CYS A 20 21.46 22.35 -6.07
C CYS A 20 20.80 21.83 -4.79
N HIS A 21 19.69 22.40 -4.40
CA HIS A 21 18.83 21.84 -3.36
C HIS A 21 18.14 20.62 -3.97
N LYS A 22 18.72 19.44 -3.70
CA LYS A 22 18.05 18.19 -3.99
C LYS A 22 16.82 18.14 -3.08
N ALA A 23 15.62 18.14 -3.69
CA ALA A 23 14.40 17.97 -2.92
C ALA A 23 14.49 16.69 -2.06
N PRO A 24 14.03 16.71 -0.78
CA PRO A 24 14.01 15.50 0.02
C PRO A 24 13.21 14.43 -0.72
N PRO A 25 13.64 13.15 -0.70
CA PRO A 25 12.89 12.08 -1.33
C PRO A 25 11.49 12.06 -0.73
N ALA A 26 10.46 11.89 -1.58
CA ALA A 26 9.09 11.69 -1.11
C ALA A 26 9.08 10.54 -0.09
N PRO A 27 8.29 10.61 0.99
CA PRO A 27 8.20 9.53 1.95
C PRO A 27 7.85 8.25 1.20
N ALA A 28 8.66 7.21 1.38
CA ALA A 28 8.43 5.91 0.76
C ALA A 28 7.05 5.39 1.22
N VAL A 29 6.22 4.98 0.28
CA VAL A 29 4.97 4.31 0.59
C VAL A 29 5.32 2.99 1.29
N SER A 30 4.76 2.76 2.46
CA SER A 30 4.91 1.48 3.15
C SER A 30 4.18 0.40 2.35
N GLU A 31 4.90 -0.63 1.92
CA GLU A 31 4.31 -1.79 1.25
C GLU A 31 4.29 -2.97 2.20
N VAL A 32 3.17 -3.68 2.26
CA VAL A 32 3.02 -4.87 3.07
C VAL A 32 2.49 -6.03 2.23
N ASN A 33 3.08 -7.21 2.43
CA ASN A 33 2.67 -8.44 1.77
C ASN A 33 2.08 -9.39 2.82
N ILE A 34 0.85 -9.81 2.62
CA ILE A 34 0.11 -10.60 3.59
C ILE A 34 -0.44 -11.85 2.91
N PRO A 35 -0.01 -13.04 3.32
CA PRO A 35 -0.63 -14.28 2.86
C PRO A 35 -1.98 -14.48 3.55
N VAL A 36 -2.97 -14.87 2.76
CA VAL A 36 -4.32 -15.20 3.23
C VAL A 36 -4.69 -16.59 2.75
N LEU A 37 -5.19 -17.41 3.66
CA LEU A 37 -5.65 -18.76 3.35
C LEU A 37 -7.15 -18.85 3.57
N MET A 38 -7.86 -19.28 2.55
CA MET A 38 -9.28 -19.63 2.65
C MET A 38 -9.45 -21.15 2.67
N LYS A 39 -10.35 -21.62 3.49
CA LYS A 39 -10.76 -23.03 3.55
C LYS A 39 -12.19 -23.11 4.03
N GLN A 40 -12.84 -24.26 3.88
CA GLN A 40 -14.16 -24.49 4.45
C GLN A 40 -14.04 -24.66 5.97
N TRP A 41 -14.52 -23.83 6.82
CA TRP A 41 -15.29 -22.57 6.58
C TRP A 41 -14.61 -21.43 7.32
N ASP A 42 -13.44 -21.06 6.85
CA ASP A 42 -12.58 -20.12 7.57
C ASP A 42 -11.74 -19.28 6.63
N ILE A 43 -11.37 -18.08 7.08
CA ILE A 43 -10.42 -17.16 6.42
C ILE A 43 -9.31 -16.85 7.41
N LEU A 44 -8.08 -17.15 7.07
CA LEU A 44 -6.92 -16.95 7.94
C LEU A 44 -5.91 -15.98 7.31
N PRO A 45 -5.40 -15.00 8.07
CA PRO A 45 -5.73 -14.68 9.46
C PRO A 45 -7.13 -14.07 9.60
N HIS A 46 -7.73 -14.21 10.78
CA HIS A 46 -9.06 -13.64 11.06
C HIS A 46 -9.06 -12.11 11.10
N GLU A 47 -7.91 -11.52 11.36
CA GLU A 47 -7.74 -10.07 11.37
C GLU A 47 -6.44 -9.68 10.69
N ILE A 48 -6.56 -8.75 9.76
CA ILE A 48 -5.44 -8.15 9.01
C ILE A 48 -5.35 -6.69 9.44
N ARG A 49 -4.25 -6.30 10.10
CA ARG A 49 -3.99 -4.92 10.52
C ARG A 49 -2.98 -4.26 9.62
N VAL A 50 -3.32 -3.10 9.12
CA VAL A 50 -2.44 -2.27 8.28
C VAL A 50 -2.57 -0.80 8.68
N HIS A 51 -1.53 -0.02 8.44
CA HIS A 51 -1.56 1.42 8.70
C HIS A 51 -2.09 2.19 7.49
N LYS A 52 -2.74 3.31 7.77
CA LYS A 52 -3.18 4.26 6.77
C LYS A 52 -2.04 4.66 5.83
N GLY A 53 -2.32 4.69 4.54
CA GLY A 53 -1.35 5.02 3.49
C GLY A 53 -0.53 3.84 3.00
N ALA A 54 -0.61 2.66 3.62
CA ALA A 54 0.09 1.48 3.16
C ALA A 54 -0.46 0.97 1.82
N LEU A 55 0.43 0.52 0.95
CA LEU A 55 0.08 -0.27 -0.21
C LEU A 55 0.09 -1.74 0.20
N VAL A 56 -1.08 -2.36 0.18
CA VAL A 56 -1.30 -3.71 0.70
C VAL A 56 -1.40 -4.70 -0.45
N HIS A 57 -0.58 -5.75 -0.38
CA HIS A 57 -0.62 -6.87 -1.30
C HIS A 57 -1.09 -8.12 -0.54
N LEU A 58 -2.27 -8.59 -0.85
CA LEU A 58 -2.81 -9.84 -0.31
C LEU A 58 -2.54 -10.97 -1.30
N HIS A 59 -1.93 -12.03 -0.83
CA HIS A 59 -1.70 -13.26 -1.60
C HIS A 59 -2.68 -14.31 -1.11
N VAL A 60 -3.82 -14.41 -1.78
CA VAL A 60 -4.95 -15.23 -1.32
C VAL A 60 -4.92 -16.59 -2.00
N THR A 61 -4.94 -17.64 -1.21
CA THR A 61 -4.99 -19.03 -1.67
C THR A 61 -6.15 -19.77 -1.01
N THR A 62 -6.55 -20.89 -1.58
CA THR A 62 -7.51 -21.81 -0.95
C THR A 62 -6.88 -23.18 -0.73
N ALA A 63 -7.21 -23.80 0.40
CA ALA A 63 -6.75 -25.14 0.75
C ALA A 63 -7.64 -26.26 0.18
N ASP A 64 -8.82 -25.94 -0.32
CA ASP A 64 -9.83 -26.93 -0.72
C ASP A 64 -10.57 -26.57 -2.00
N VAL A 65 -11.65 -25.83 -1.91
CA VAL A 65 -12.54 -25.50 -3.03
C VAL A 65 -12.40 -24.03 -3.44
N GLN A 66 -13.04 -23.68 -4.53
CA GLN A 66 -13.15 -22.27 -4.94
C GLN A 66 -13.90 -21.45 -3.88
N HIS A 67 -13.35 -20.29 -3.56
CA HIS A 67 -13.97 -19.28 -2.71
C HIS A 67 -14.01 -17.93 -3.45
N GLY A 68 -14.70 -16.96 -2.89
CA GLY A 68 -14.65 -15.57 -3.31
C GLY A 68 -14.08 -14.72 -2.18
N PHE A 69 -13.23 -13.77 -2.50
CA PHE A 69 -12.69 -12.82 -1.54
C PHE A 69 -13.33 -11.46 -1.80
N ASP A 70 -14.31 -11.12 -0.97
CA ASP A 70 -15.11 -9.90 -1.12
C ASP A 70 -14.93 -8.97 0.06
N VAL A 71 -14.63 -7.71 -0.23
CA VAL A 71 -14.57 -6.62 0.75
C VAL A 71 -15.33 -5.44 0.19
N ARG A 72 -16.60 -5.29 0.60
CA ARG A 72 -17.49 -4.27 0.04
C ARG A 72 -16.98 -2.85 0.23
N GLY A 73 -16.46 -2.55 1.41
CA GLY A 73 -15.95 -1.21 1.73
C GLY A 73 -14.69 -0.81 0.97
N LEU A 74 -14.00 -1.75 0.34
CA LEU A 74 -12.82 -1.53 -0.49
C LEU A 74 -13.06 -1.83 -1.98
N ASN A 75 -14.29 -2.17 -2.35
CA ASN A 75 -14.69 -2.53 -3.71
C ASN A 75 -13.83 -3.67 -4.28
N ILE A 76 -13.54 -4.67 -3.46
CA ILE A 76 -12.80 -5.87 -3.83
C ILE A 76 -13.80 -7.03 -3.97
N SER A 77 -13.72 -7.74 -5.08
CA SER A 77 -14.48 -8.97 -5.35
C SER A 77 -13.70 -9.83 -6.32
N GLU A 78 -12.99 -10.83 -5.81
CA GLU A 78 -12.08 -11.65 -6.59
C GLU A 78 -12.29 -13.14 -6.32
N PRO A 79 -12.31 -13.99 -7.38
CA PRO A 79 -12.38 -15.43 -7.20
C PRO A 79 -11.02 -15.97 -6.73
N VAL A 80 -11.08 -16.95 -5.83
CA VAL A 80 -9.91 -17.67 -5.32
C VAL A 80 -10.04 -19.15 -5.73
N ASN A 81 -9.26 -19.56 -6.71
CA ASN A 81 -9.33 -20.90 -7.29
C ASN A 81 -8.29 -21.84 -6.67
N PRO A 82 -8.60 -23.13 -6.54
CA PRO A 82 -7.62 -24.13 -6.13
C PRO A 82 -6.37 -24.12 -7.01
N HIS A 83 -5.21 -24.37 -6.39
CA HIS A 83 -3.90 -24.44 -7.07
C HIS A 83 -3.44 -23.13 -7.71
N GLN A 84 -4.06 -22.00 -7.34
CA GLN A 84 -3.70 -20.68 -7.83
C GLN A 84 -3.59 -19.71 -6.66
N THR A 85 -2.78 -18.68 -6.83
CA THR A 85 -2.73 -17.52 -5.91
C THR A 85 -3.46 -16.35 -6.57
N THR A 86 -4.42 -15.79 -5.87
CA THR A 86 -5.07 -14.55 -6.28
C THR A 86 -4.37 -13.39 -5.58
N ASP A 87 -3.74 -12.52 -6.35
CA ASP A 87 -3.04 -11.34 -5.85
C ASP A 87 -3.98 -10.14 -5.90
N ILE A 88 -4.19 -9.53 -4.73
CA ILE A 88 -5.07 -8.37 -4.55
C ILE A 88 -4.23 -7.24 -4.00
N THR A 89 -4.24 -6.10 -4.68
CA THR A 89 -3.52 -4.90 -4.24
C THR A 89 -4.51 -3.77 -3.98
N PHE A 90 -4.40 -3.15 -2.83
CA PHE A 90 -5.18 -1.95 -2.51
C PHE A 90 -4.38 -0.99 -1.64
N ARG A 91 -4.77 0.28 -1.68
CA ARG A 91 -4.22 1.30 -0.79
C ARG A 91 -5.13 1.49 0.41
N ALA A 92 -4.55 1.45 1.60
CA ALA A 92 -5.27 1.64 2.85
C ALA A 92 -5.46 3.15 3.14
N ASP A 93 -6.31 3.84 2.38
CA ASP A 93 -6.44 5.29 2.46
C ASP A 93 -7.35 5.76 3.60
N THR A 94 -8.35 4.98 3.97
CA THR A 94 -9.36 5.36 4.95
C THR A 94 -9.32 4.44 6.16
N PRO A 95 -9.03 4.96 7.36
CA PRO A 95 -9.09 4.18 8.59
C PRO A 95 -10.47 3.60 8.83
N GLY A 96 -10.52 2.42 9.39
CA GLY A 96 -11.75 1.72 9.71
C GLY A 96 -11.62 0.21 9.71
N LYS A 97 -12.74 -0.45 9.94
CA LYS A 97 -12.86 -1.90 9.88
C LYS A 97 -13.66 -2.31 8.65
N TYR A 98 -13.11 -3.23 7.89
CA TYR A 98 -13.70 -3.74 6.66
C TYR A 98 -13.91 -5.24 6.80
N THR A 99 -15.13 -5.70 6.61
CA THR A 99 -15.44 -7.12 6.66
C THR A 99 -15.06 -7.80 5.35
N VAL A 100 -14.35 -8.91 5.48
CA VAL A 100 -14.04 -9.83 4.38
C VAL A 100 -15.04 -10.96 4.43
N GLU A 101 -15.72 -11.22 3.34
CA GLU A 101 -16.71 -12.27 3.20
C GLU A 101 -16.37 -13.20 2.03
N CYS A 102 -16.88 -14.42 2.04
CA CYS A 102 -16.82 -15.28 0.86
C CYS A 102 -18.02 -14.97 -0.04
N GLY A 103 -17.75 -14.39 -1.21
CA GLY A 103 -18.78 -13.97 -2.18
C GLY A 103 -19.35 -15.09 -3.04
N ILE A 104 -18.83 -16.31 -2.95
CA ILE A 104 -19.32 -17.45 -3.71
C ILE A 104 -20.19 -18.33 -2.82
N LEU A 105 -21.46 -18.49 -3.19
CA LEU A 105 -22.39 -19.35 -2.49
C LEU A 105 -21.95 -20.81 -2.63
N GLY A 106 -21.68 -21.46 -1.52
CA GLY A 106 -21.20 -22.84 -1.53
C GLY A 106 -21.30 -23.57 -0.19
N GLY A 107 -22.41 -24.17 0.09
CA GLY A 107 -22.58 -25.10 1.20
C GLY A 107 -22.90 -24.44 2.56
N ARG A 108 -23.08 -25.30 3.57
CA ARG A 108 -23.36 -24.87 4.96
C ARG A 108 -22.06 -24.29 5.56
N GLY A 109 -22.19 -23.16 6.24
CA GLY A 109 -21.05 -22.47 6.87
C GLY A 109 -20.41 -21.36 6.01
N HIS A 110 -20.89 -21.19 4.80
CA HIS A 110 -20.48 -20.08 3.93
C HIS A 110 -20.73 -18.71 4.58
N ASP A 111 -21.86 -18.55 5.23
CA ASP A 111 -22.24 -17.29 5.91
C ASP A 111 -21.38 -16.98 7.14
N ASP A 112 -20.65 -17.97 7.65
CA ASP A 112 -19.78 -17.85 8.82
C ASP A 112 -18.31 -17.60 8.43
N MET A 113 -17.99 -17.59 7.13
CA MET A 113 -16.64 -17.31 6.62
C MET A 113 -16.37 -15.80 6.59
N GLU A 114 -15.82 -15.29 7.67
CA GLU A 114 -15.50 -13.87 7.81
C GLU A 114 -14.08 -13.66 8.32
N ALA A 115 -13.51 -12.55 7.88
CA ALA A 115 -12.31 -11.96 8.45
C ALA A 115 -12.46 -10.43 8.48
N THR A 116 -11.55 -9.74 9.12
CA THR A 116 -11.58 -8.28 9.21
C THR A 116 -10.27 -7.68 8.77
N ILE A 117 -10.34 -6.67 7.92
CA ILE A 117 -9.22 -5.79 7.64
C ILE A 117 -9.38 -4.54 8.50
N VAL A 118 -8.37 -4.23 9.32
CA VAL A 118 -8.34 -3.03 10.15
C VAL A 118 -7.29 -2.07 9.59
N VAL A 119 -7.74 -0.92 9.16
CA VAL A 119 -6.85 0.19 8.75
C VAL A 119 -6.74 1.14 9.94
N GLU A 120 -5.54 1.23 10.49
CA GLU A 120 -5.22 2.09 11.64
C GLU A 120 -4.68 3.45 11.17
N GLU A 121 -4.86 4.50 12.00
CA GLU A 121 -4.29 5.83 11.77
C GLU A 121 -2.74 5.81 11.70
#